data_5259d44c6a38b1590b6deefcdb83e699
#
_entry.id   5259d44c6a38b1590b6deefcdb83e699
#
_cell.length_a   1.000
_cell.length_b   1.000
_cell.length_c   1.000
_cell.angle_alpha   90.00
_cell.angle_beta   90.00
_cell.angle_gamma   90.00
#
_symmetry.space_group_name_H-M   'P 1'
#
loop_
_entity.id
_entity.type
_entity.pdbx_description
1 polymer ?
#
loop_
_entity_poly.entity_id
_entity_poly.type
_entity_poly.pdbx_seq_one_letter_code
_entity_poly.pdbx_strand_id
1 'polypeptide(L)'
;MSKSRLIAALVYIIFYSVLFSLSCTAQDSEKERLIKIETSRGDMIIKLYNETPAHRDNMIKLIREGFYRDQLFHRVINEFMIQGGDPHSTGAEKGQRLGSGGPGYTVPAEIHKDLIHKKGALAAARQGDRENPERASNGSQFYLVQGRVLTMQELNMLAQRSGFTPSEKQVEAYTTVGGTPHLDGAYTVFGEVIEGLDVLDAIAASPTDAYDRPLEDVIYSISILE
;
A
#
# COMPACT_ATOMS: atom_id res chain seq x y z
N MET A 1 -30.87 45.30 -26.77
CA MET A 1 -30.28 44.84 -25.49
C MET A 1 -29.12 45.74 -25.12
N SER A 2 -29.09 46.33 -23.92
CA SER A 2 -28.03 47.24 -23.51
C SER A 2 -26.74 46.46 -23.27
N LYS A 3 -25.56 47.05 -23.63
CA LYS A 3 -24.24 46.46 -23.46
C LYS A 3 -23.97 45.95 -22.03
N SER A 4 -24.59 46.58 -21.03
CA SER A 4 -24.53 46.19 -19.63
C SER A 4 -25.20 44.83 -19.33
N ARG A 5 -26.29 44.48 -20.02
CA ARG A 5 -26.95 43.16 -19.85
C ARG A 5 -26.18 42.01 -20.49
N LEU A 6 -25.43 42.31 -21.57
CA LEU A 6 -24.56 41.30 -22.21
C LEU A 6 -23.35 40.98 -21.37
N ILE A 7 -22.72 41.98 -20.74
CA ILE A 7 -21.55 41.79 -19.84
C ILE A 7 -21.97 41.03 -18.58
N ALA A 8 -23.13 41.34 -18.00
CA ALA A 8 -23.65 40.62 -16.82
C ALA A 8 -23.92 39.13 -17.14
N ALA A 9 -24.46 38.79 -18.32
CA ALA A 9 -24.70 37.41 -18.73
C ALA A 9 -23.39 36.65 -18.97
N LEU A 10 -22.38 37.31 -19.54
CA LEU A 10 -21.05 36.68 -19.77
C LEU A 10 -20.32 36.36 -18.47
N VAL A 11 -20.38 37.26 -17.49
CA VAL A 11 -19.77 37.06 -16.15
C VAL A 11 -20.51 35.94 -15.41
N TYR A 12 -21.82 35.80 -15.55
CA TYR A 12 -22.58 34.71 -14.93
C TYR A 12 -22.25 33.34 -15.51
N ILE A 13 -22.05 33.26 -16.83
CA ILE A 13 -21.66 32.00 -17.52
C ILE A 13 -20.22 31.57 -17.12
N ILE A 14 -19.28 32.52 -17.02
CA ILE A 14 -17.90 32.24 -16.59
C ILE A 14 -17.88 31.79 -15.14
N PHE A 15 -18.65 32.43 -14.25
CA PHE A 15 -18.74 32.07 -12.84
C PHE A 15 -19.35 30.66 -12.64
N TYR A 16 -20.37 30.32 -13.44
CA TYR A 16 -21.01 29.00 -13.39
C TYR A 16 -20.12 27.89 -13.94
N SER A 17 -19.32 28.17 -14.98
CA SER A 17 -18.37 27.20 -15.55
C SER A 17 -17.19 26.92 -14.60
N VAL A 18 -16.72 27.91 -13.84
CA VAL A 18 -15.66 27.75 -12.84
C VAL A 18 -16.18 26.94 -11.63
N LEU A 19 -17.40 27.20 -11.17
CA LEU A 19 -18.03 26.43 -10.07
C LEU A 19 -18.28 24.98 -10.47
N PHE A 20 -18.68 24.71 -11.71
CA PHE A 20 -18.90 23.35 -12.20
C PHE A 20 -17.59 22.57 -12.35
N SER A 21 -16.50 23.24 -12.76
CA SER A 21 -15.16 22.62 -12.84
C SER A 21 -14.57 22.28 -11.47
N LEU A 22 -14.81 23.12 -10.44
CA LEU A 22 -14.39 22.84 -9.07
C LEU A 22 -15.18 21.68 -8.44
N SER A 23 -16.46 21.53 -8.77
CA SER A 23 -17.28 20.43 -8.25
C SER A 23 -16.87 19.07 -8.84
N CYS A 24 -16.42 19.04 -10.10
CA CYS A 24 -15.98 17.80 -10.75
C CYS A 24 -14.64 17.29 -10.16
N THR A 25 -13.73 18.20 -9.80
CA THR A 25 -12.45 17.81 -9.19
C THR A 25 -12.57 17.36 -7.74
N ALA A 26 -13.53 17.89 -6.97
CA ALA A 26 -13.79 17.48 -5.59
C ALA A 26 -14.43 16.09 -5.49
N GLN A 27 -15.28 15.72 -6.47
CA GLN A 27 -15.99 14.43 -6.46
C GLN A 27 -15.08 13.25 -6.84
N ASP A 28 -14.00 13.48 -7.58
CA ASP A 28 -13.03 12.43 -7.94
C ASP A 28 -12.06 12.11 -6.79
N SER A 29 -11.92 13.01 -5.80
CA SER A 29 -11.10 12.80 -4.61
C SER A 29 -11.76 11.97 -3.51
N GLU A 30 -13.10 11.85 -3.53
CA GLU A 30 -13.86 11.05 -2.56
C GLU A 30 -14.06 9.59 -2.97
N LYS A 31 -13.92 9.26 -4.27
CA LYS A 31 -14.09 7.88 -4.73
C LYS A 31 -12.92 7.02 -4.27
N GLU A 32 -13.21 5.96 -3.52
CA GLU A 32 -12.22 4.94 -3.16
C GLU A 32 -11.58 4.36 -4.41
N ARG A 33 -10.25 4.25 -4.40
CA ARG A 33 -9.50 3.64 -5.49
C ARG A 33 -9.26 2.19 -5.17
N LEU A 34 -9.77 1.31 -6.03
CA LEU A 34 -9.57 -0.12 -5.92
C LEU A 34 -8.55 -0.59 -6.96
N ILE A 35 -7.69 -1.49 -6.54
CA ILE A 35 -6.76 -2.20 -7.42
C ILE A 35 -6.93 -3.70 -7.23
N LYS A 36 -6.61 -4.45 -8.27
CA LYS A 36 -6.58 -5.92 -8.28
C LYS A 36 -5.13 -6.39 -8.43
N ILE A 37 -4.70 -7.25 -7.54
CA ILE A 37 -3.46 -8.03 -7.70
C ILE A 37 -3.86 -9.43 -8.16
N GLU A 38 -3.57 -9.75 -9.41
CA GLU A 38 -3.74 -11.08 -9.99
C GLU A 38 -2.46 -11.87 -9.76
N THR A 39 -2.59 -13.04 -9.16
CA THR A 39 -1.43 -13.91 -8.87
C THR A 39 -1.63 -15.32 -9.38
N SER A 40 -0.54 -16.09 -9.48
CA SER A 40 -0.61 -17.52 -9.77
C SER A 40 -1.32 -18.36 -8.68
N ARG A 41 -1.69 -17.75 -7.54
CA ARG A 41 -2.35 -18.40 -6.40
C ARG A 41 -3.78 -17.90 -6.17
N GLY A 42 -4.27 -16.97 -7.00
CA GLY A 42 -5.57 -16.30 -6.87
C GLY A 42 -5.44 -14.78 -6.86
N ASP A 43 -6.57 -14.12 -6.74
CA ASP A 43 -6.67 -12.67 -6.85
C ASP A 43 -6.90 -12.02 -5.48
N MET A 44 -6.38 -10.81 -5.31
CA MET A 44 -6.65 -9.96 -4.14
C MET A 44 -7.17 -8.60 -4.60
N ILE A 45 -8.23 -8.10 -3.96
CA ILE A 45 -8.74 -6.74 -4.18
C ILE A 45 -8.28 -5.87 -3.03
N ILE A 46 -7.71 -4.73 -3.37
CA ILE A 46 -7.12 -3.81 -2.41
C ILE A 46 -7.75 -2.44 -2.58
N LYS A 47 -8.15 -1.86 -1.46
CA LYS A 47 -8.57 -0.48 -1.35
C LYS A 47 -7.36 0.39 -1.02
N LEU A 48 -7.13 1.46 -1.80
CA LEU A 48 -6.12 2.47 -1.51
C LEU A 48 -6.72 3.61 -0.70
N TYR A 49 -5.99 4.08 0.30
CA TYR A 49 -6.46 5.11 1.23
C TYR A 49 -6.31 6.53 0.67
N ASN A 50 -7.32 7.37 0.91
CA ASN A 50 -7.28 8.78 0.53
C ASN A 50 -6.42 9.61 1.50
N GLU A 51 -6.18 9.13 2.71
CA GLU A 51 -5.35 9.75 3.75
C GLU A 51 -3.85 9.75 3.41
N THR A 52 -3.45 8.93 2.43
CA THR A 52 -2.06 8.82 1.97
C THR A 52 -1.96 9.07 0.46
N PRO A 53 -2.32 10.29 0.00
CA PRO A 53 -2.50 10.58 -1.42
C PRO A 53 -1.22 10.43 -2.25
N ALA A 54 -0.05 10.75 -1.71
CA ALA A 54 1.19 10.60 -2.46
C ALA A 54 1.50 9.13 -2.79
N HIS A 55 1.31 8.21 -1.84
CA HIS A 55 1.49 6.77 -2.07
C HIS A 55 0.40 6.20 -2.98
N ARG A 56 -0.87 6.57 -2.73
CA ARG A 56 -2.01 6.16 -3.57
C ARG A 56 -1.80 6.56 -5.03
N ASP A 57 -1.53 7.82 -5.29
CA ASP A 57 -1.42 8.37 -6.65
C ASP A 57 -0.18 7.85 -7.37
N ASN A 58 0.94 7.66 -6.64
CA ASN A 58 2.14 7.02 -7.16
C ASN A 58 1.87 5.56 -7.57
N MET A 59 1.17 4.77 -6.73
CA MET A 59 0.80 3.38 -7.08
C MET A 59 -0.06 3.34 -8.33
N ILE A 60 -1.09 4.19 -8.42
CA ILE A 60 -1.97 4.31 -9.60
C ILE A 60 -1.18 4.69 -10.85
N LYS A 61 -0.25 5.65 -10.75
CA LYS A 61 0.63 6.04 -11.86
C LYS A 61 1.43 4.86 -12.37
N LEU A 62 2.12 4.14 -11.49
CA LEU A 62 2.95 2.99 -11.86
C LEU A 62 2.13 1.84 -12.46
N ILE A 63 0.91 1.60 -11.97
CA ILE A 63 -0.01 0.62 -12.56
C ILE A 63 -0.37 1.02 -13.99
N ARG A 64 -0.73 2.29 -14.23
CA ARG A 64 -1.06 2.80 -15.58
C ARG A 64 0.11 2.70 -16.55
N GLU A 65 1.33 2.85 -16.06
CA GLU A 65 2.56 2.69 -16.83
C GLU A 65 2.92 1.22 -17.07
N GLY A 66 2.16 0.27 -16.52
CA GLY A 66 2.41 -1.17 -16.64
C GLY A 66 3.62 -1.65 -15.85
N PHE A 67 4.08 -0.87 -14.87
CA PHE A 67 5.28 -1.16 -14.08
C PHE A 67 5.19 -2.49 -13.32
N TYR A 68 4.00 -2.85 -12.81
CA TYR A 68 3.78 -4.05 -12.01
C TYR A 68 3.31 -5.27 -12.83
N ARG A 69 3.85 -5.45 -14.04
CA ARG A 69 3.54 -6.64 -14.86
C ARG A 69 4.54 -7.75 -14.59
N ASP A 70 4.01 -8.95 -14.35
CA ASP A 70 4.78 -10.20 -14.25
C ASP A 70 5.95 -10.12 -13.26
N GLN A 71 5.77 -9.35 -12.20
CA GLN A 71 6.74 -9.27 -11.10
C GLN A 71 6.53 -10.43 -10.11
N LEU A 72 7.48 -10.60 -9.20
CA LEU A 72 7.44 -11.63 -8.16
C LEU A 72 7.18 -11.02 -6.78
N PHE A 73 6.43 -11.73 -5.96
CA PHE A 73 6.59 -11.59 -4.52
C PHE A 73 7.95 -12.17 -4.14
N HIS A 74 8.96 -11.31 -4.17
CA HIS A 74 10.38 -11.69 -4.07
C HIS A 74 10.86 -11.95 -2.65
N ARG A 75 10.05 -11.57 -1.64
CA ARG A 75 10.33 -11.83 -0.22
C ARG A 75 9.03 -12.18 0.49
N VAL A 76 8.99 -13.35 1.09
CA VAL A 76 7.82 -13.91 1.77
C VAL A 76 8.27 -14.48 3.11
N ILE A 77 7.67 -14.00 4.19
CA ILE A 77 7.93 -14.48 5.54
C ILE A 77 6.59 -14.81 6.20
N ASN A 78 6.41 -16.08 6.52
CA ASN A 78 5.21 -16.56 7.20
C ASN A 78 5.02 -15.86 8.55
N GLU A 79 3.77 -15.59 8.93
CA GLU A 79 3.38 -14.82 10.12
C GLU A 79 3.91 -13.37 10.13
N PHE A 80 4.37 -12.86 8.97
CA PHE A 80 4.87 -11.51 8.85
C PHE A 80 4.29 -10.79 7.64
N MET A 81 4.81 -10.99 6.43
CA MET A 81 4.38 -10.25 5.24
C MET A 81 4.78 -10.94 3.93
N ILE A 82 4.18 -10.50 2.82
CA ILE A 82 4.65 -10.76 1.46
C ILE A 82 5.04 -9.44 0.80
N GLN A 83 6.22 -9.37 0.17
CA GLN A 83 6.79 -8.15 -0.40
C GLN A 83 7.03 -8.29 -1.90
N GLY A 84 6.61 -7.26 -2.65
CA GLY A 84 6.78 -7.13 -4.09
C GLY A 84 7.25 -5.73 -4.49
N GLY A 85 7.16 -5.41 -5.80
CA GLY A 85 7.45 -4.07 -6.33
C GLY A 85 8.90 -3.84 -6.74
N ASP A 86 9.74 -4.88 -6.78
CA ASP A 86 11.06 -4.80 -7.35
C ASP A 86 11.00 -5.07 -8.88
N PRO A 87 11.29 -4.09 -9.75
CA PRO A 87 11.25 -4.30 -11.20
C PRO A 87 12.28 -5.33 -11.70
N HIS A 88 13.36 -5.58 -10.94
CA HIS A 88 14.34 -6.61 -11.28
C HIS A 88 13.78 -8.02 -11.07
N SER A 89 12.60 -8.17 -10.48
CA SER A 89 11.96 -9.48 -10.27
C SER A 89 11.29 -10.03 -11.54
N THR A 90 10.98 -9.17 -12.53
CA THR A 90 10.41 -9.62 -13.79
C THR A 90 11.41 -10.50 -14.55
N GLY A 91 11.07 -11.77 -14.75
CA GLY A 91 11.93 -12.73 -15.42
C GLY A 91 13.22 -13.10 -14.66
N ALA A 92 13.28 -12.82 -13.36
CA ALA A 92 14.45 -13.08 -12.55
C ALA A 92 14.80 -14.58 -12.46
N GLU A 93 16.06 -14.91 -12.69
CA GLU A 93 16.55 -16.28 -12.55
C GLU A 93 16.49 -16.78 -11.09
N LYS A 94 16.42 -18.10 -10.91
CA LYS A 94 16.46 -18.69 -9.57
C LYS A 94 17.78 -18.36 -8.87
N GLY A 95 17.69 -17.94 -7.60
CA GLY A 95 18.86 -17.53 -6.81
C GLY A 95 19.34 -16.10 -7.07
N GLN A 96 18.77 -15.38 -8.04
CA GLN A 96 19.06 -13.95 -8.22
C GLN A 96 18.62 -13.17 -6.98
N ARG A 97 19.50 -12.32 -6.44
CA ARG A 97 19.17 -11.41 -5.34
C ARG A 97 18.23 -10.30 -5.82
N LEU A 98 17.15 -10.14 -5.09
CA LEU A 98 16.10 -9.14 -5.35
C LEU A 98 15.91 -8.24 -4.13
N GLY A 99 15.06 -7.21 -4.26
CA GLY A 99 14.71 -6.31 -3.17
C GLY A 99 15.49 -4.98 -3.16
N SER A 100 16.40 -4.78 -4.12
CA SER A 100 17.15 -3.51 -4.24
C SER A 100 16.62 -2.57 -5.32
N GLY A 101 15.71 -3.03 -6.18
CA GLY A 101 15.19 -2.26 -7.31
C GLY A 101 14.13 -1.24 -6.90
N GLY A 102 13.80 -0.38 -7.88
CA GLY A 102 12.76 0.65 -7.74
C GLY A 102 12.70 1.54 -8.97
N PRO A 103 11.78 2.53 -9.01
CA PRO A 103 11.60 3.39 -10.17
C PRO A 103 12.62 4.53 -10.25
N GLY A 104 13.65 4.54 -9.38
CA GLY A 104 14.68 5.58 -9.36
C GLY A 104 14.36 6.81 -8.49
N TYR A 105 13.27 6.77 -7.71
CA TYR A 105 12.89 7.82 -6.77
C TYR A 105 12.26 7.23 -5.50
N THR A 106 12.10 8.07 -4.49
CA THR A 106 11.39 7.76 -3.24
C THR A 106 10.12 8.59 -3.11
N VAL A 107 9.19 8.13 -2.28
CA VAL A 107 7.96 8.86 -1.92
C VAL A 107 8.12 9.34 -0.47
N PRO A 108 7.90 10.64 -0.17
CA PRO A 108 7.92 11.13 1.20
C PRO A 108 6.99 10.34 2.11
N ALA A 109 7.40 10.12 3.36
CA ALA A 109 6.60 9.35 4.30
C ALA A 109 5.24 10.01 4.58
N GLU A 110 4.16 9.21 4.56
CA GLU A 110 2.81 9.60 4.97
C GLU A 110 2.35 8.71 6.13
N ILE A 111 3.13 8.72 7.22
CA ILE A 111 2.86 7.88 8.38
C ILE A 111 1.71 8.47 9.19
N HIS A 112 0.62 7.72 9.30
CA HIS A 112 -0.59 8.14 9.99
C HIS A 112 -0.87 7.22 11.19
N LYS A 113 -1.13 7.79 12.37
CA LYS A 113 -1.32 7.03 13.62
C LYS A 113 -2.51 6.05 13.60
N ASP A 114 -3.52 6.35 12.78
CA ASP A 114 -4.73 5.54 12.67
C ASP A 114 -4.66 4.49 11.54
N LEU A 115 -3.61 4.52 10.71
CA LEU A 115 -3.34 3.52 9.68
C LEU A 115 -2.30 2.53 10.21
N ILE A 116 -2.78 1.39 10.69
CA ILE A 116 -2.01 0.39 11.43
C ILE A 116 -1.71 -0.85 10.58
N HIS A 117 -0.67 -1.58 10.94
CA HIS A 117 -0.22 -2.79 10.23
C HIS A 117 -1.04 -4.03 10.66
N LYS A 118 -2.38 -3.93 10.62
CA LYS A 118 -3.26 -5.10 10.79
C LYS A 118 -3.10 -6.07 9.62
N LYS A 119 -3.54 -7.33 9.79
CA LYS A 119 -3.61 -8.29 8.67
C LYS A 119 -4.34 -7.69 7.48
N GLY A 120 -3.77 -7.84 6.29
CA GLY A 120 -4.26 -7.27 5.04
C GLY A 120 -3.80 -5.83 4.77
N ALA A 121 -3.10 -5.14 5.68
CA ALA A 121 -2.59 -3.80 5.40
C ALA A 121 -1.59 -3.82 4.23
N LEU A 122 -1.75 -2.87 3.30
CA LEU A 122 -0.79 -2.57 2.24
C LEU A 122 0.10 -1.42 2.72
N ALA A 123 1.41 -1.67 2.79
CA ALA A 123 2.38 -0.70 3.26
C ALA A 123 3.59 -0.59 2.34
N ALA A 124 4.25 0.56 2.37
CA ALA A 124 5.41 0.85 1.52
C ALA A 124 6.71 0.38 2.19
N ALA A 125 7.54 -0.35 1.42
CA ALA A 125 8.88 -0.72 1.86
C ALA A 125 9.82 0.49 1.84
N ARG A 126 10.84 0.48 2.68
CA ARG A 126 11.88 1.51 2.75
C ARG A 126 13.20 1.00 3.30
N GLN A 127 14.26 1.77 3.14
CA GLN A 127 15.53 1.54 3.80
C GLN A 127 15.46 1.84 5.31
N GLY A 128 16.37 1.27 6.08
CA GLY A 128 16.43 1.47 7.53
C GLY A 128 16.71 2.91 7.95
N ASP A 129 16.38 3.27 9.20
CA ASP A 129 16.46 4.65 9.72
C ASP A 129 17.88 5.25 9.65
N ARG A 130 18.94 4.42 9.65
CA ARG A 130 20.31 4.89 9.57
C ARG A 130 20.65 5.46 8.19
N GLU A 131 20.20 4.81 7.13
CA GLU A 131 20.40 5.19 5.73
C GLU A 131 19.30 6.15 5.23
N ASN A 132 18.17 6.18 5.93
CA ASN A 132 16.97 6.90 5.54
C ASN A 132 16.24 7.49 6.76
N PRO A 133 16.83 8.49 7.42
CA PRO A 133 16.26 9.11 8.63
C PRO A 133 14.92 9.81 8.39
N GLU A 134 14.64 10.23 7.15
CA GLU A 134 13.36 10.84 6.74
C GLU A 134 12.25 9.79 6.53
N ARG A 135 12.58 8.50 6.59
CA ARG A 135 11.66 7.38 6.39
C ARG A 135 10.92 7.41 5.05
N ALA A 136 11.52 8.03 4.02
CA ALA A 136 10.96 8.05 2.69
C ALA A 136 10.82 6.61 2.15
N SER A 137 9.69 6.33 1.52
CA SER A 137 9.40 5.00 0.97
C SER A 137 10.13 4.76 -0.35
N ASN A 138 10.48 3.50 -0.65
CA ASN A 138 10.84 3.11 -2.01
C ASN A 138 9.68 3.43 -2.95
N GLY A 139 9.99 3.95 -4.14
CA GLY A 139 8.96 4.42 -5.06
C GLY A 139 8.04 3.34 -5.63
N SER A 140 8.39 2.05 -5.51
CA SER A 140 7.57 0.95 -6.04
C SER A 140 7.41 -0.24 -5.11
N GLN A 141 8.34 -0.48 -4.19
CA GLN A 141 8.25 -1.67 -3.34
C GLN A 141 7.21 -1.51 -2.23
N PHE A 142 6.38 -2.52 -2.11
CA PHE A 142 5.31 -2.61 -1.12
C PHE A 142 5.30 -3.98 -0.44
N TYR A 143 4.59 -4.07 0.67
CA TYR A 143 4.29 -5.36 1.30
C TYR A 143 2.84 -5.43 1.78
N LEU A 144 2.31 -6.64 1.78
CA LEU A 144 1.02 -6.97 2.37
C LEU A 144 1.25 -7.70 3.68
N VAL A 145 0.68 -7.20 4.75
CA VAL A 145 0.82 -7.76 6.08
C VAL A 145 -0.01 -9.01 6.22
N GLN A 146 0.62 -10.14 6.53
CA GLN A 146 -0.06 -11.31 7.06
C GLN A 146 -0.18 -11.20 8.57
N GLY A 147 0.96 -11.12 9.25
CA GLY A 147 1.03 -11.11 10.70
C GLY A 147 0.41 -12.35 11.33
N ARG A 148 0.27 -12.32 12.65
CA ARG A 148 -0.48 -13.31 13.43
C ARG A 148 -1.33 -12.64 14.50
N VAL A 149 -2.31 -13.34 14.99
CA VAL A 149 -3.09 -12.91 16.17
C VAL A 149 -2.19 -12.93 17.39
N LEU A 150 -2.19 -11.85 18.17
CA LEU A 150 -1.42 -11.71 19.39
C LEU A 150 -2.32 -11.86 20.62
N THR A 151 -1.78 -12.44 21.67
CA THR A 151 -2.39 -12.32 23.00
C THR A 151 -2.19 -10.91 23.55
N MET A 152 -3.04 -10.48 24.49
CA MET A 152 -2.85 -9.21 25.20
C MET A 152 -1.47 -9.11 25.88
N GLN A 153 -0.96 -10.24 26.39
CA GLN A 153 0.35 -10.28 27.03
C GLN A 153 1.47 -10.00 26.00
N GLU A 154 1.43 -10.61 24.82
CA GLU A 154 2.40 -10.38 23.75
C GLU A 154 2.34 -8.94 23.23
N LEU A 155 1.12 -8.40 23.00
CA LEU A 155 0.95 -7.01 22.59
C LEU A 155 1.53 -6.03 23.61
N ASN A 156 1.25 -6.24 24.89
CA ASN A 156 1.81 -5.42 25.97
C ASN A 156 3.34 -5.51 26.07
N MET A 157 3.91 -6.70 25.88
CA MET A 157 5.38 -6.85 25.84
C MET A 157 6.01 -6.12 24.67
N LEU A 158 5.40 -6.18 23.49
CA LEU A 158 5.87 -5.44 22.32
C LEU A 158 5.76 -3.94 22.55
N ALA A 159 4.64 -3.46 23.08
CA ALA A 159 4.41 -2.06 23.41
C ALA A 159 5.45 -1.50 24.38
N GLN A 160 5.76 -2.24 25.45
CA GLN A 160 6.81 -1.85 26.40
C GLN A 160 8.19 -1.77 25.77
N ARG A 161 8.56 -2.73 24.90
CA ARG A 161 9.86 -2.74 24.20
C ARG A 161 9.99 -1.58 23.21
N SER A 162 8.91 -1.22 22.54
CA SER A 162 8.87 -0.17 21.50
C SER A 162 8.50 1.21 22.06
N GLY A 163 8.16 1.30 23.35
CA GLY A 163 7.88 2.57 24.03
C GLY A 163 6.56 3.23 23.61
N PHE A 164 5.54 2.45 23.20
CA PHE A 164 4.22 2.98 22.87
C PHE A 164 3.12 2.37 23.77
N THR A 165 1.96 3.02 23.78
CA THR A 165 0.74 2.48 24.43
C THR A 165 -0.26 2.12 23.32
N PRO A 166 -0.69 0.85 23.22
CA PRO A 166 -1.66 0.46 22.21
C PRO A 166 -3.00 1.19 22.40
N SER A 167 -3.53 1.76 21.31
CA SER A 167 -4.90 2.28 21.29
C SER A 167 -5.92 1.13 21.31
N GLU A 168 -7.18 1.43 21.65
CA GLU A 168 -8.26 0.44 21.59
C GLU A 168 -8.36 -0.23 20.21
N LYS A 169 -8.22 0.56 19.13
CA LYS A 169 -8.19 0.05 17.76
C LYS A 169 -7.05 -0.94 17.52
N GLN A 170 -5.86 -0.66 18.02
CA GLN A 170 -4.72 -1.57 17.92
C GLN A 170 -4.93 -2.84 18.75
N VAL A 171 -5.45 -2.70 19.96
CA VAL A 171 -5.80 -3.86 20.80
C VAL A 171 -6.78 -4.76 20.06
N GLU A 172 -7.91 -4.21 19.60
CA GLU A 172 -8.91 -4.97 18.85
C GLU A 172 -8.30 -5.65 17.62
N ALA A 173 -7.63 -4.89 16.75
CA ALA A 173 -7.08 -5.42 15.52
C ALA A 173 -6.06 -6.55 15.77
N TYR A 174 -5.07 -6.32 16.62
CA TYR A 174 -3.98 -7.27 16.80
C TYR A 174 -4.34 -8.50 17.63
N THR A 175 -5.38 -8.43 18.46
CA THR A 175 -5.86 -9.58 19.25
C THR A 175 -7.00 -10.36 18.56
N THR A 176 -7.54 -9.89 17.44
CA THR A 176 -8.61 -10.56 16.70
C THR A 176 -8.19 -11.01 15.31
N VAL A 177 -7.79 -10.07 14.43
CA VAL A 177 -7.37 -10.38 13.05
C VAL A 177 -5.87 -10.55 12.91
N GLY A 178 -5.09 -9.99 13.84
CA GLY A 178 -3.63 -10.06 13.83
C GLY A 178 -2.95 -8.93 13.07
N GLY A 179 -1.63 -9.05 12.92
CA GLY A 179 -0.81 -8.06 12.24
C GLY A 179 0.60 -7.94 12.80
N THR A 180 1.24 -6.79 12.54
CA THR A 180 2.65 -6.53 12.89
C THR A 180 2.82 -5.19 13.59
N PRO A 181 2.37 -5.05 14.86
CA PRO A 181 2.31 -3.77 15.58
C PRO A 181 3.66 -3.06 15.75
N HIS A 182 4.77 -3.79 15.66
CA HIS A 182 6.13 -3.22 15.75
C HIS A 182 6.51 -2.34 14.56
N LEU A 183 5.72 -2.34 13.48
CA LEU A 183 5.91 -1.49 12.30
C LEU A 183 5.09 -0.19 12.37
N ASP A 184 4.13 -0.08 13.30
CA ASP A 184 3.29 1.09 13.43
C ASP A 184 4.11 2.34 13.75
N GLY A 185 3.76 3.46 13.09
CA GLY A 185 4.50 4.71 13.24
C GLY A 185 5.89 4.73 12.58
N ALA A 186 6.29 3.65 11.89
CA ALA A 186 7.60 3.57 11.24
C ALA A 186 7.53 3.42 9.71
N TYR A 187 6.40 2.96 9.17
CA TYR A 187 6.16 2.76 7.74
C TYR A 187 4.82 3.37 7.34
N THR A 188 4.70 3.78 6.07
CA THR A 188 3.44 4.27 5.52
C THR A 188 2.54 3.10 5.14
N VAL A 189 1.39 3.00 5.80
CA VAL A 189 0.28 2.14 5.40
C VAL A 189 -0.64 2.95 4.49
N PHE A 190 -0.90 2.49 3.26
CA PHE A 190 -1.63 3.28 2.27
C PHE A 190 -2.78 2.53 1.59
N GLY A 191 -3.15 1.37 2.13
CA GLY A 191 -4.29 0.58 1.67
C GLY A 191 -4.53 -0.66 2.50
N GLU A 192 -5.52 -1.44 2.10
CA GLU A 192 -5.85 -2.72 2.73
C GLU A 192 -6.47 -3.70 1.73
N VAL A 193 -6.19 -4.98 1.93
CA VAL A 193 -6.87 -6.08 1.23
C VAL A 193 -8.30 -6.17 1.75
N ILE A 194 -9.27 -6.04 0.84
CA ILE A 194 -10.70 -6.16 1.15
C ILE A 194 -11.29 -7.50 0.69
N GLU A 195 -10.64 -8.17 -0.28
CA GLU A 195 -10.98 -9.52 -0.74
C GLU A 195 -9.69 -10.30 -1.01
N GLY A 196 -9.67 -11.62 -0.74
CA GLY A 196 -8.52 -12.49 -1.01
C GLY A 196 -7.51 -12.58 0.14
N LEU A 197 -7.92 -12.41 1.40
CA LEU A 197 -7.03 -12.64 2.55
C LEU A 197 -6.56 -14.11 2.65
N ASP A 198 -7.33 -15.04 2.16
CA ASP A 198 -6.96 -16.46 2.02
C ASP A 198 -5.83 -16.66 0.99
N VAL A 199 -5.83 -15.86 -0.10
CA VAL A 199 -4.75 -15.85 -1.09
C VAL A 199 -3.46 -15.30 -0.47
N LEU A 200 -3.56 -14.21 0.33
CA LEU A 200 -2.44 -13.67 1.10
C LEU A 200 -1.84 -14.76 2.02
N ASP A 201 -2.68 -15.48 2.76
CA ASP A 201 -2.23 -16.57 3.65
C ASP A 201 -1.56 -17.72 2.86
N ALA A 202 -2.13 -18.10 1.74
CA ALA A 202 -1.59 -19.16 0.88
C ALA A 202 -0.22 -18.78 0.29
N ILE A 203 -0.01 -17.51 -0.07
CA ILE A 203 1.29 -17.02 -0.54
C ILE A 203 2.29 -16.98 0.63
N ALA A 204 1.88 -16.45 1.77
CA ALA A 204 2.76 -16.32 2.95
C ALA A 204 3.22 -17.67 3.50
N ALA A 205 2.45 -18.74 3.31
CA ALA A 205 2.80 -20.10 3.68
C ALA A 205 3.75 -20.82 2.69
N SER A 206 4.17 -20.15 1.61
CA SER A 206 5.07 -20.75 0.62
C SER A 206 6.42 -21.09 1.23
N PRO A 207 7.00 -22.26 0.94
CA PRO A 207 8.39 -22.56 1.28
C PRO A 207 9.34 -21.57 0.59
N THR A 208 10.35 -21.08 1.32
CA THR A 208 11.28 -20.06 0.86
C THR A 208 12.73 -20.53 0.91
N ASP A 209 13.60 -19.87 0.18
CA ASP A 209 15.04 -20.03 0.26
C ASP A 209 15.66 -19.24 1.44
N ALA A 210 16.98 -19.24 1.55
CA ALA A 210 17.72 -18.54 2.60
C ALA A 210 17.60 -16.99 2.54
N TYR A 211 16.99 -16.45 1.50
CA TYR A 211 16.75 -15.02 1.30
C TYR A 211 15.26 -14.67 1.34
N ASP A 212 14.44 -15.56 1.88
CA ASP A 212 12.99 -15.43 1.97
C ASP A 212 12.27 -15.40 0.60
N ARG A 213 12.93 -15.75 -0.53
CA ARG A 213 12.28 -15.88 -1.83
C ARG A 213 11.54 -17.22 -1.90
N PRO A 214 10.26 -17.24 -2.35
CA PRO A 214 9.54 -18.50 -2.58
C PRO A 214 10.33 -19.43 -3.51
N LEU A 215 10.42 -20.73 -3.14
CA LEU A 215 11.07 -21.76 -3.98
C LEU A 215 10.34 -21.94 -5.31
N GLU A 216 9.03 -21.80 -5.30
CA GLU A 216 8.18 -21.64 -6.49
C GLU A 216 7.78 -20.17 -6.60
N ASP A 217 8.22 -19.51 -7.67
CA ASP A 217 7.96 -18.09 -7.87
C ASP A 217 6.47 -17.80 -7.90
N VAL A 218 6.06 -16.82 -7.11
CA VAL A 218 4.68 -16.30 -7.11
C VAL A 218 4.66 -15.05 -7.96
N ILE A 219 4.25 -15.23 -9.21
CA ILE A 219 4.13 -14.13 -10.19
C ILE A 219 2.84 -13.37 -9.92
N TYR A 220 2.90 -12.05 -10.05
CA TYR A 220 1.73 -11.19 -9.97
C TYR A 220 1.75 -10.05 -11.00
N SER A 221 0.57 -9.55 -11.34
CA SER A 221 0.34 -8.30 -12.06
C SER A 221 -0.72 -7.47 -11.34
N ILE A 222 -0.64 -6.13 -11.45
CA ILE A 222 -1.58 -5.23 -10.78
C ILE A 222 -2.34 -4.42 -11.83
N SER A 223 -3.67 -4.33 -11.66
CA SER A 223 -4.58 -3.52 -12.49
C SER A 223 -5.48 -2.63 -11.62
N ILE A 224 -6.01 -1.55 -12.20
CA ILE A 224 -6.98 -0.66 -11.54
C ILE A 224 -8.37 -1.24 -11.79
N LEU A 225 -9.19 -1.31 -10.74
CA LEU A 225 -10.62 -1.58 -10.86
C LEU A 225 -11.37 -0.26 -11.01
N GLU A 226 -12.25 -0.18 -12.03
CA GLU A 226 -13.08 1.00 -12.32
C GLU A 226 -14.31 1.09 -11.39
#